data_c097ea7164b6f7f7c39917cebe2cadb8
#
_entry.id   c097ea7164b6f7f7c39917cebe2cadb8
#
_cell.length_a   1.000
_cell.length_b   1.000
_cell.length_c   1.000
_cell.angle_alpha   90.00
_cell.angle_beta   90.00
_cell.angle_gamma   90.00
#
_symmetry.space_group_name_H-M   'P 1'
#
loop_
_entity.id
_entity.type
_entity.pdbx_description
1 polymer ?
#
loop_
_entity_poly.entity_id
_entity_poly.type
_entity_poly.pdbx_seq_one_letter_code
_entity_poly.pdbx_strand_id
1 'polypeptide(L)'
;MDYQQLQTSRINKKKTRKHILLLKILLIIFWGLFLLLNTWTESLEQLLDLQSVDFRWVSTPDFKSFFYFYDLTLVHPDYLKVKLGHFIGFAIMDILLFNLLKNHKYSIGISITFAFLTEFLQMFFGRDGRFYDLAIDSFGVLSVFIILKIAKI
;
A
#
# COMPACT_ATOMS: atom_id res chain seq x y z
N MET A 1 30.60 -32.79 -17.20
CA MET A 1 29.66 -32.43 -16.10
C MET A 1 28.69 -33.59 -15.97
N ASP A 2 28.69 -34.24 -14.81
CA ASP A 2 27.92 -35.48 -14.58
C ASP A 2 26.41 -35.18 -14.54
N TYR A 3 25.59 -36.10 -15.06
CA TYR A 3 24.13 -35.98 -15.09
C TYR A 3 23.52 -35.73 -13.71
N GLN A 4 24.08 -36.33 -12.67
CA GLN A 4 23.68 -36.11 -11.27
C GLN A 4 23.93 -34.67 -10.80
N GLN A 5 25.05 -34.06 -11.16
CA GLN A 5 25.35 -32.66 -10.83
C GLN A 5 24.35 -31.70 -11.50
N LEU A 6 23.95 -31.99 -12.75
CA LEU A 6 22.95 -31.19 -13.46
C LEU A 6 21.57 -31.29 -12.81
N GLN A 7 21.14 -32.46 -12.35
CA GLN A 7 19.87 -32.66 -11.65
C GLN A 7 19.86 -31.91 -10.30
N THR A 8 20.91 -32.06 -9.50
CA THR A 8 21.03 -31.38 -8.20
C THR A 8 21.01 -29.86 -8.35
N SER A 9 21.72 -29.33 -9.35
CA SER A 9 21.71 -27.90 -9.67
C SER A 9 20.32 -27.39 -10.06
N ARG A 10 19.57 -28.14 -10.86
CA ARG A 10 18.17 -27.79 -11.24
C ARG A 10 17.22 -27.78 -10.04
N ILE A 11 17.34 -28.78 -9.15
CA ILE A 11 16.52 -28.86 -7.93
C ILE A 11 16.81 -27.69 -7.01
N ASN A 12 18.08 -27.37 -6.78
CA ASN A 12 18.48 -26.23 -5.94
C ASN A 12 17.98 -24.91 -6.51
N LYS A 13 18.11 -24.69 -7.83
CA LYS A 13 17.61 -23.49 -8.51
C LYS A 13 16.08 -23.35 -8.39
N LYS A 14 15.34 -24.45 -8.49
CA LYS A 14 13.88 -24.46 -8.31
C LYS A 14 13.48 -24.13 -6.86
N LYS A 15 14.19 -24.69 -5.88
CA LYS A 15 13.97 -24.41 -4.46
C LYS A 15 14.23 -22.92 -4.15
N THR A 16 15.35 -22.37 -4.60
CA THR A 16 15.69 -20.96 -4.40
C THR A 16 14.63 -20.03 -5.01
N ARG A 17 14.15 -20.32 -6.21
CA ARG A 17 13.06 -19.52 -6.83
C ARG A 17 11.77 -19.52 -6.02
N LYS A 18 11.39 -20.67 -5.44
CA LYS A 18 10.21 -20.76 -4.56
C LYS A 18 10.37 -19.91 -3.30
N HIS A 19 11.55 -19.93 -2.67
CA HIS A 19 11.81 -19.12 -1.49
C HIS A 19 11.76 -17.61 -1.81
N ILE A 20 12.34 -17.19 -2.93
CA ILE A 20 12.28 -15.79 -3.36
C ILE A 20 10.84 -15.37 -3.63
N LEU A 21 10.03 -16.21 -4.29
CA LEU A 21 8.62 -15.93 -4.53
C LEU A 21 7.85 -15.77 -3.21
N LEU A 22 8.02 -16.70 -2.29
CA LEU A 22 7.38 -16.65 -0.98
C LEU A 22 7.77 -15.38 -0.22
N LEU A 23 9.06 -15.02 -0.21
CA LEU A 23 9.54 -13.81 0.44
C LEU A 23 8.89 -12.53 -0.14
N LYS A 24 8.74 -12.45 -1.46
CA LYS A 24 8.05 -11.33 -2.11
C LYS A 24 6.60 -11.22 -1.68
N ILE A 25 5.89 -12.36 -1.65
CA ILE A 25 4.49 -12.40 -1.21
C ILE A 25 4.36 -11.96 0.25
N LEU A 26 5.21 -12.49 1.14
CA LEU A 26 5.21 -12.12 2.55
C LEU A 26 5.49 -10.62 2.74
N LEU A 27 6.41 -10.06 1.95
CA LEU A 27 6.72 -8.62 2.01
C LEU A 27 5.53 -7.76 1.57
N ILE A 28 4.80 -8.17 0.53
CA ILE A 28 3.57 -7.48 0.08
C ILE A 28 2.49 -7.55 1.15
N ILE A 29 2.27 -8.73 1.74
CA ILE A 29 1.29 -8.90 2.82
C ILE A 29 1.67 -8.04 4.03
N PHE A 30 2.93 -8.09 4.46
CA PHE A 30 3.41 -7.27 5.57
C PHE A 30 3.21 -5.78 5.32
N TRP A 31 3.57 -5.30 4.11
CA TRP A 31 3.38 -3.91 3.74
C TRP A 31 1.90 -3.51 3.67
N GLY A 32 1.06 -4.38 3.12
CA GLY A 32 -0.39 -4.17 3.10
C GLY A 32 -0.99 -4.06 4.51
N LEU A 33 -0.60 -4.95 5.42
CA LEU A 33 -1.02 -4.90 6.83
C LEU A 33 -0.50 -3.63 7.53
N PHE A 34 0.73 -3.21 7.23
CA PHE A 34 1.28 -1.96 7.74
C PHE A 34 0.47 -0.75 7.28
N LEU A 35 0.08 -0.68 6.00
CA LEU A 35 -0.78 0.38 5.48
C LEU A 35 -2.17 0.34 6.16
N LEU A 36 -2.80 -0.82 6.28
CA LEU A 36 -4.08 -0.97 6.97
C LEU A 36 -4.01 -0.48 8.42
N LEU A 37 -2.96 -0.85 9.15
CA LEU A 37 -2.76 -0.40 10.52
C LEU A 37 -2.70 1.14 10.60
N ASN A 38 -1.92 1.77 9.72
CA ASN A 38 -1.76 3.23 9.72
C ASN A 38 -3.02 3.97 9.25
N THR A 39 -3.82 3.35 8.37
CA THR A 39 -5.02 3.97 7.84
C THR A 39 -6.25 3.79 8.74
N TRP A 40 -6.33 2.70 9.52
CA TRP A 40 -7.51 2.36 10.32
C TRP A 40 -7.37 2.66 11.81
N THR A 41 -6.18 2.93 12.33
CA THR A 41 -6.01 3.34 13.74
C THR A 41 -6.69 4.68 13.99
N GLU A 42 -7.36 4.85 15.13
CA GLU A 42 -8.09 6.07 15.49
C GLU A 42 -7.15 7.29 15.58
N SER A 43 -5.96 7.12 16.16
CA SER A 43 -4.93 8.14 16.27
C SER A 43 -3.60 7.67 15.70
N LEU A 44 -3.22 8.27 14.56
CA LEU A 44 -1.91 8.01 13.96
C LEU A 44 -0.75 8.52 14.85
N GLU A 45 -0.95 9.62 15.58
CA GLU A 45 0.03 10.17 16.49
C GLU A 45 0.34 9.19 17.62
N GLN A 46 -0.68 8.65 18.30
CA GLN A 46 -0.49 7.66 19.35
C GLN A 46 0.13 6.36 18.83
N LEU A 47 -0.17 5.96 17.60
CA LEU A 47 0.46 4.81 16.96
C LEU A 47 1.96 5.07 16.72
N LEU A 48 2.33 6.25 16.20
CA LEU A 48 3.73 6.60 15.92
C LEU A 48 4.55 6.77 17.20
N ASP A 49 3.93 7.25 18.28
CA ASP A 49 4.53 7.38 19.59
C ASP A 49 4.55 6.06 20.38
N LEU A 50 4.07 4.96 19.78
CA LEU A 50 3.96 3.63 20.38
C LEU A 50 3.16 3.61 21.72
N GLN A 51 2.19 4.53 21.85
CA GLN A 51 1.38 4.66 23.07
C GLN A 51 0.19 3.70 23.05
N SER A 52 -0.59 3.71 21.97
CA SER A 52 -1.74 2.80 21.81
C SER A 52 -2.07 2.52 20.35
N VAL A 53 -2.79 1.42 20.14
CA VAL A 53 -3.40 1.07 18.85
C VAL A 53 -4.89 0.86 19.10
N ASP A 54 -5.68 1.88 18.79
CA ASP A 54 -7.11 1.86 19.03
C ASP A 54 -7.88 1.83 17.72
N PHE A 55 -8.92 1.00 17.68
CA PHE A 55 -9.85 0.88 16.55
C PHE A 55 -11.26 1.16 17.01
N ARG A 56 -11.92 2.09 16.37
CA ARG A 56 -13.30 2.44 16.63
C ARG A 56 -14.18 1.99 15.48
N TRP A 57 -15.13 1.09 15.76
CA TRP A 57 -16.08 0.67 14.73
C TRP A 57 -17.31 1.57 14.69
N VAL A 58 -17.65 2.10 13.51
CA VAL A 58 -18.83 2.91 13.21
C VAL A 58 -19.75 2.12 12.28
N SER A 59 -20.89 1.67 12.79
CA SER A 59 -21.83 0.85 12.01
C SER A 59 -22.59 1.62 10.93
N THR A 60 -22.71 2.94 11.06
CA THR A 60 -23.42 3.82 10.12
C THR A 60 -22.55 5.01 9.75
N PRO A 61 -21.54 4.81 8.88
CA PRO A 61 -20.66 5.90 8.46
C PRO A 61 -21.41 6.91 7.56
N ASP A 62 -20.99 8.16 7.60
CA ASP A 62 -21.46 9.19 6.67
C ASP A 62 -20.76 9.07 5.31
N PHE A 63 -21.35 8.30 4.40
CA PHE A 63 -20.78 8.13 3.05
C PHE A 63 -20.69 9.43 2.23
N LYS A 64 -21.43 10.49 2.59
CA LYS A 64 -21.33 11.78 1.90
C LYS A 64 -20.01 12.45 2.25
N SER A 65 -19.48 12.22 3.43
CA SER A 65 -18.20 12.78 3.87
C SER A 65 -17.03 12.36 2.97
N PHE A 66 -17.14 11.21 2.30
CA PHE A 66 -16.12 10.77 1.32
C PHE A 66 -15.86 11.78 0.21
N PHE A 67 -16.87 12.54 -0.18
CA PHE A 67 -16.79 13.56 -1.24
C PHE A 67 -16.60 14.99 -0.71
N TYR A 68 -16.29 15.16 0.57
CA TYR A 68 -16.02 16.49 1.12
C TYR A 68 -14.58 16.92 0.83
N PHE A 69 -14.42 18.21 0.49
CA PHE A 69 -13.13 18.82 0.13
C PHE A 69 -12.78 20.06 0.96
N TYR A 70 -13.64 20.48 1.89
CA TYR A 70 -13.46 21.71 2.65
C TYR A 70 -12.30 21.63 3.65
N ASP A 71 -11.94 20.45 4.09
CA ASP A 71 -10.81 20.19 4.99
C ASP A 71 -9.44 20.32 4.32
N LEU A 72 -9.37 20.34 2.97
CA LEU A 72 -8.15 20.65 2.23
C LEU A 72 -7.59 22.06 2.53
N THR A 73 -8.44 22.97 3.00
CA THR A 73 -8.03 24.35 3.35
C THR A 73 -7.51 24.48 4.79
N LEU A 74 -7.73 23.48 5.63
CA LEU A 74 -7.28 23.42 7.01
C LEU A 74 -5.86 22.84 7.09
N VAL A 75 -4.87 23.62 6.65
CA VAL A 75 -3.47 23.18 6.61
C VAL A 75 -2.88 23.15 8.02
N HIS A 76 -2.95 21.99 8.67
CA HIS A 76 -2.15 21.70 9.86
C HIS A 76 -0.76 21.18 9.44
N PRO A 77 0.34 21.49 10.15
CA PRO A 77 1.68 21.00 9.79
C PRO A 77 1.77 19.49 9.61
N ASP A 78 0.99 18.71 10.38
CA ASP A 78 0.99 17.25 10.30
C ASP A 78 0.15 16.72 9.12
N TYR A 79 -0.75 17.53 8.57
CA TYR A 79 -1.53 17.18 7.38
C TYR A 79 -0.64 16.77 6.20
N LEU A 80 0.38 17.59 5.89
CA LEU A 80 1.31 17.31 4.80
C LEU A 80 2.10 16.02 5.04
N LYS A 81 2.53 15.75 6.27
CA LYS A 81 3.26 14.52 6.63
C LYS A 81 2.40 13.28 6.38
N VAL A 82 1.12 13.34 6.80
CA VAL A 82 0.16 12.23 6.59
C VAL A 82 -0.04 11.99 5.10
N LYS A 83 -0.30 13.04 4.30
CA LYS A 83 -0.51 12.92 2.85
C LYS A 83 0.73 12.41 2.11
N LEU A 84 1.92 12.84 2.53
CA LEU A 84 3.17 12.31 1.99
C LEU A 84 3.35 10.84 2.37
N GLY A 85 2.96 10.45 3.59
CA GLY A 85 2.94 9.06 4.04
C GLY A 85 2.05 8.17 3.15
N HIS A 86 0.85 8.62 2.82
CA HIS A 86 -0.07 7.97 1.89
C HIS A 86 0.58 7.80 0.50
N PHE A 87 1.02 8.90 -0.10
CA PHE A 87 1.70 8.89 -1.40
C PHE A 87 2.86 7.89 -1.46
N ILE A 88 3.79 7.95 -0.50
CA ILE A 88 4.96 7.06 -0.44
C ILE A 88 4.54 5.62 -0.14
N GLY A 89 3.58 5.43 0.75
CA GLY A 89 3.09 4.11 1.14
C GLY A 89 2.54 3.32 -0.04
N PHE A 90 1.71 3.97 -0.87
CA PHE A 90 1.14 3.33 -2.06
C PHE A 90 2.13 3.25 -3.23
N ALA A 91 3.09 4.17 -3.33
CA ALA A 91 4.22 4.05 -4.25
C ALA A 91 5.05 2.77 -3.95
N ILE A 92 5.38 2.53 -2.68
CA ILE A 92 6.09 1.30 -2.27
C ILE A 92 5.25 0.06 -2.56
N MET A 93 3.93 0.08 -2.29
CA MET A 93 3.04 -1.04 -2.60
C MET A 93 3.11 -1.40 -4.09
N ASP A 94 3.06 -0.41 -4.99
CA ASP A 94 3.12 -0.67 -6.43
C ASP A 94 4.50 -1.22 -6.85
N ILE A 95 5.60 -0.72 -6.30
CA ILE A 95 6.94 -1.28 -6.53
C ILE A 95 7.00 -2.77 -6.14
N LEU A 96 6.47 -3.12 -4.98
CA LEU A 96 6.46 -4.50 -4.50
C LEU A 96 5.62 -5.40 -5.40
N LEU A 97 4.43 -4.95 -5.79
CA LEU A 97 3.53 -5.67 -6.70
C LEU A 97 4.14 -5.80 -8.09
N PHE A 98 4.72 -4.72 -8.64
CA PHE A 98 5.41 -4.78 -9.93
C PHE A 98 6.60 -5.75 -9.89
N ASN A 99 7.37 -5.74 -8.81
CA ASN A 99 8.50 -6.67 -8.67
C ASN A 99 8.05 -8.13 -8.65
N LEU A 100 6.85 -8.43 -8.16
CA LEU A 100 6.26 -9.77 -8.17
C LEU A 100 5.67 -10.11 -9.53
N LEU A 101 4.79 -9.24 -10.06
CA LEU A 101 3.92 -9.52 -11.21
C LEU A 101 4.62 -9.25 -12.56
N LYS A 102 5.64 -8.36 -12.58
CA LYS A 102 6.33 -7.91 -13.80
C LYS A 102 5.37 -7.37 -14.87
N ASN A 103 4.25 -6.80 -14.45
CA ASN A 103 3.23 -6.26 -15.32
C ASN A 103 2.61 -5.00 -14.68
N HIS A 104 2.83 -3.84 -15.29
CA HIS A 104 2.35 -2.55 -14.79
C HIS A 104 0.83 -2.46 -14.68
N LYS A 105 0.08 -3.05 -15.62
CA LYS A 105 -1.39 -2.97 -15.60
C LYS A 105 -1.96 -3.63 -14.35
N TYR A 106 -1.43 -4.81 -14.00
CA TYR A 106 -1.88 -5.54 -12.82
C TYR A 106 -1.38 -4.90 -11.53
N SER A 107 -0.12 -4.44 -11.46
CA SER A 107 0.37 -3.78 -10.25
C SER A 107 -0.41 -2.51 -9.94
N ILE A 108 -0.59 -1.62 -10.92
CA ILE A 108 -1.37 -0.39 -10.79
C ILE A 108 -2.82 -0.70 -10.40
N GLY A 109 -3.47 -1.64 -11.12
CA GLY A 109 -4.86 -1.99 -10.83
C GLY A 109 -5.06 -2.50 -9.40
N ILE A 110 -4.19 -3.39 -8.92
CA ILE A 110 -4.27 -3.92 -7.55
C ILE A 110 -3.95 -2.81 -6.53
N SER A 111 -2.92 -1.99 -6.76
CA SER A 111 -2.54 -0.90 -5.86
C SER A 111 -3.66 0.14 -5.70
N ILE A 112 -4.27 0.59 -6.80
CA ILE A 112 -5.38 1.56 -6.77
C ILE A 112 -6.64 0.94 -6.14
N THR A 113 -6.94 -0.33 -6.45
CA THR A 113 -8.07 -1.02 -5.81
C THR A 113 -7.85 -1.12 -4.30
N PHE A 114 -6.63 -1.42 -3.87
CA PHE A 114 -6.28 -1.48 -2.45
C PHE A 114 -6.39 -0.09 -1.80
N ALA A 115 -5.91 0.98 -2.46
CA ALA A 115 -6.08 2.36 -1.99
C ALA A 115 -7.56 2.72 -1.82
N PHE A 116 -8.39 2.41 -2.80
CA PHE A 116 -9.84 2.63 -2.67
C PHE A 116 -10.44 1.89 -1.48
N LEU A 117 -10.08 0.62 -1.29
CA LEU A 117 -10.58 -0.18 -0.17
C LEU A 117 -10.12 0.39 1.18
N THR A 118 -8.88 0.85 1.31
CA THR A 118 -8.39 1.45 2.56
C THR A 118 -9.16 2.72 2.90
N GLU A 119 -9.32 3.64 1.95
CA GLU A 119 -10.04 4.90 2.13
C GLU A 119 -11.53 4.69 2.40
N PHE A 120 -12.16 3.79 1.66
CA PHE A 120 -13.58 3.47 1.88
C PHE A 120 -13.83 2.84 3.26
N LEU A 121 -12.97 1.91 3.66
CA LEU A 121 -13.09 1.23 4.94
C LEU A 121 -12.73 2.13 6.14
N GLN A 122 -11.89 3.16 5.97
CA GLN A 122 -11.60 4.15 7.02
C GLN A 122 -12.87 4.73 7.64
N MET A 123 -13.91 4.98 6.85
CA MET A 123 -15.19 5.50 7.35
C MET A 123 -15.84 4.58 8.39
N PHE A 124 -15.64 3.26 8.28
CA PHE A 124 -16.13 2.29 9.28
C PHE A 124 -15.24 2.24 10.53
N PHE A 125 -14.01 2.74 10.45
CA PHE A 125 -13.08 2.81 11.57
C PHE A 125 -13.06 4.20 12.25
N GLY A 126 -14.12 5.00 12.03
CA GLY A 126 -14.27 6.30 12.67
C GLY A 126 -13.27 7.36 12.17
N ARG A 127 -12.66 7.11 11.03
CA ARG A 127 -11.76 8.06 10.37
C ARG A 127 -12.41 8.69 9.14
N ASP A 128 -11.85 9.81 8.74
CA ASP A 128 -12.31 10.56 7.57
C ASP A 128 -11.64 10.02 6.29
N GLY A 129 -12.17 8.91 5.75
CA GLY A 129 -11.82 8.47 4.40
C GLY A 129 -12.27 9.52 3.38
N ARG A 130 -11.38 9.94 2.47
CA ARG A 130 -11.64 11.02 1.52
C ARG A 130 -11.29 10.61 0.08
N PHE A 131 -12.11 11.04 -0.84
CA PHE A 131 -11.85 10.82 -2.27
C PHE A 131 -10.55 11.47 -2.73
N TYR A 132 -10.17 12.62 -2.20
CA TYR A 132 -8.91 13.26 -2.55
C TYR A 132 -7.69 12.50 -2.01
N ASP A 133 -7.83 11.74 -0.91
CA ASP A 133 -6.76 10.86 -0.42
C ASP A 133 -6.53 9.69 -1.37
N LEU A 134 -7.61 9.09 -1.89
CA LEU A 134 -7.49 8.11 -2.97
C LEU A 134 -6.77 8.69 -4.19
N ALA A 135 -6.99 9.97 -4.52
CA ALA A 135 -6.25 10.62 -5.61
C ALA A 135 -4.75 10.73 -5.27
N ILE A 136 -4.39 11.12 -4.05
CA ILE A 136 -2.99 11.22 -3.59
C ILE A 136 -2.30 9.84 -3.65
N ASP A 137 -2.94 8.79 -3.18
CA ASP A 137 -2.46 7.42 -3.23
C ASP A 137 -2.24 6.95 -4.67
N SER A 138 -3.23 7.24 -5.54
CA SER A 138 -3.14 6.94 -6.97
C SER A 138 -2.00 7.68 -7.65
N PHE A 139 -1.72 8.93 -7.27
CA PHE A 139 -0.55 9.67 -7.75
C PHE A 139 0.76 9.00 -7.31
N GLY A 140 0.84 8.49 -6.10
CA GLY A 140 1.97 7.67 -5.63
C GLY A 140 2.22 6.47 -6.54
N VAL A 141 1.18 5.69 -6.81
CA VAL A 141 1.21 4.53 -7.72
C VAL A 141 1.64 4.93 -9.14
N LEU A 142 1.03 5.95 -9.71
CA LEU A 142 1.33 6.40 -11.07
C LEU A 142 2.74 6.98 -11.22
N SER A 143 3.27 7.62 -10.18
CA SER A 143 4.65 8.12 -10.18
C SER A 143 5.67 7.00 -10.35
N VAL A 144 5.44 5.85 -9.70
CA VAL A 144 6.27 4.65 -9.86
C VAL A 144 6.24 4.14 -11.29
N PHE A 145 5.05 4.04 -11.88
CA PHE A 145 4.91 3.63 -13.29
C PHE A 145 5.71 4.55 -14.23
N ILE A 146 5.62 5.86 -14.04
CA ILE A 146 6.35 6.83 -14.86
C ILE A 146 7.86 6.66 -14.68
N ILE A 147 8.34 6.54 -13.44
CA ILE A 147 9.76 6.37 -13.13
C ILE A 147 10.31 5.08 -13.76
N LEU A 148 9.61 3.96 -13.58
CA LEU A 148 10.04 2.66 -14.13
C LEU A 148 10.03 2.68 -15.67
N LYS A 149 9.05 3.32 -16.28
CA LYS A 149 8.97 3.47 -17.74
C LYS A 149 10.12 4.32 -18.29
N ILE A 150 10.48 5.41 -17.61
CA ILE A 150 11.63 6.26 -17.98
C ILE A 150 12.94 5.46 -17.83
N ALA A 151 13.06 4.69 -16.76
CA ALA A 151 14.21 3.82 -16.50
C ALA A 151 14.27 2.58 -17.42
N LYS A 152 13.27 2.39 -18.29
CA LYS A 152 13.15 1.23 -19.21
C LYS A 152 13.18 -0.14 -18.50
N ILE A 153 12.57 -0.21 -17.33
CA ILE A 153 12.45 -1.42 -16.50
C ILE A 153 11.07 -2.06 -16.69
#